data_59752b7cc177877ecc15458a9300893b
#
_entry.id   59752b7cc177877ecc15458a9300893b
#
_cell.length_a   1.000
_cell.length_b   1.000
_cell.length_c   1.000
_cell.angle_alpha   90.00
_cell.angle_beta   90.00
_cell.angle_gamma   90.00
#
_symmetry.space_group_name_H-M   'P 1'
#
loop_
_entity.id
_entity.type
_entity.pdbx_description
1 polymer ?
#
loop_
_entity_poly.entity_id
_entity_poly.type
_entity_poly.pdbx_seq_one_letter_code
_entity_poly.pdbx_strand_id
1 'polypeptide(L)'
;MDNTELFRFKQFNVRHSGSTMKVGTDAVILGSFVHVSYDSDILDVGTGCGVIALMISQKNPGAKVIGIDIDRESAIEAEYNFARSPWSASLMALHQSLQSFAQETEETFDHIISNPPFFSGDKHSIFPSRTKARHTVYLDHWDFLNACEKLLKRNGKLSVILPVPIAMEFIQKAAIIHLELNRLLKVRPKPNTPHNRYVMEFSRSKTVYREDDLLMYDLDSEYTSAYRSLTEDFYIHF
;
A
#
# COMPACT_ATOMS: atom_id res chain seq x y z
N MET A 1 12.40 -27.11 0.10
CA MET A 1 11.68 -25.84 -0.17
C MET A 1 12.74 -24.78 -0.39
N ASP A 2 12.76 -24.21 -1.56
CA ASP A 2 13.78 -23.24 -1.95
C ASP A 2 13.66 -21.99 -1.09
N ASN A 3 14.71 -21.61 -0.40
CA ASN A 3 14.74 -20.50 0.57
C ASN A 3 14.64 -19.11 -0.11
N THR A 4 14.56 -19.07 -1.43
CA THR A 4 14.52 -17.85 -2.26
C THR A 4 13.14 -17.22 -2.41
N GLU A 5 12.09 -17.91 -1.94
CA GLU A 5 10.68 -17.49 -2.09
C GLU A 5 10.09 -16.83 -0.86
N LEU A 6 10.86 -16.75 0.25
CA LEU A 6 10.37 -16.27 1.54
C LEU A 6 11.13 -15.02 1.97
N PHE A 7 10.42 -13.88 2.07
CA PHE A 7 10.96 -12.69 2.70
C PHE A 7 10.66 -12.73 4.21
N ARG A 8 11.68 -12.49 5.04
CA ARG A 8 11.58 -12.59 6.50
C ARG A 8 11.57 -11.21 7.13
N PHE A 9 10.53 -10.95 7.91
CA PHE A 9 10.42 -9.80 8.82
C PHE A 9 10.66 -10.26 10.28
N LYS A 10 10.77 -9.34 11.21
CA LYS A 10 11.02 -9.65 12.63
C LYS A 10 9.93 -10.54 13.25
N GLN A 11 8.66 -10.35 12.91
CA GLN A 11 7.55 -11.05 13.54
C GLN A 11 6.75 -11.95 12.59
N PHE A 12 6.98 -11.87 11.28
CA PHE A 12 6.26 -12.68 10.29
C PHE A 12 7.15 -12.94 9.07
N ASN A 13 6.70 -13.88 8.24
CA ASN A 13 7.34 -14.19 6.97
C ASN A 13 6.33 -14.01 5.84
N VAL A 14 6.81 -13.62 4.66
CA VAL A 14 5.98 -13.40 3.48
C VAL A 14 6.51 -14.26 2.33
N ARG A 15 5.69 -15.19 1.85
CA ARG A 15 5.90 -15.81 0.56
C ARG A 15 5.45 -14.84 -0.52
N HIS A 16 6.22 -14.68 -1.59
CA HIS A 16 5.95 -13.73 -2.67
C HIS A 16 6.32 -14.27 -4.06
N SER A 17 6.23 -15.59 -4.24
CA SER A 17 6.56 -16.26 -5.49
C SER A 17 5.40 -16.29 -6.49
N GLY A 18 4.17 -16.36 -6.00
CA GLY A 18 2.95 -16.43 -6.81
C GLY A 18 2.35 -15.07 -7.14
N SER A 19 2.56 -14.06 -6.29
CA SER A 19 1.99 -12.73 -6.50
C SER A 19 2.68 -11.97 -7.64
N THR A 20 1.90 -11.11 -8.31
CA THR A 20 2.40 -10.27 -9.40
C THR A 20 3.45 -9.26 -8.95
N MET A 21 3.42 -8.85 -7.69
CA MET A 21 4.40 -7.96 -7.06
C MET A 21 5.08 -8.64 -5.88
N LYS A 22 6.40 -8.66 -5.92
CA LYS A 22 7.20 -9.11 -4.77
C LYS A 22 7.19 -8.06 -3.66
N VAL A 23 7.60 -8.46 -2.44
CA VAL A 23 7.88 -7.50 -1.36
C VAL A 23 8.81 -6.42 -1.87
N GLY A 24 8.33 -5.21 -1.93
CA GLY A 24 9.05 -4.05 -2.45
C GLY A 24 9.18 -2.95 -1.40
N THR A 25 10.15 -2.07 -1.61
CA THR A 25 10.44 -0.94 -0.72
C THR A 25 9.22 -0.02 -0.55
N ASP A 26 8.44 0.20 -1.63
CA ASP A 26 7.24 1.03 -1.58
C ASP A 26 6.22 0.49 -0.56
N ALA A 27 5.99 -0.82 -0.56
CA ALA A 27 5.08 -1.46 0.40
C ALA A 27 5.57 -1.33 1.85
N VAL A 28 6.88 -1.50 2.07
CA VAL A 28 7.47 -1.37 3.42
C VAL A 28 7.39 0.08 3.90
N ILE A 29 7.70 1.07 3.06
CA ILE A 29 7.58 2.49 3.42
C ILE A 29 6.13 2.84 3.76
N LEU A 30 5.16 2.43 2.92
CA LEU A 30 3.74 2.69 3.16
C LEU A 30 3.25 2.03 4.44
N GLY A 31 3.51 0.74 4.65
CA GLY A 31 3.12 0.01 5.85
C GLY A 31 3.75 0.58 7.13
N SER A 32 4.99 1.11 7.04
CA SER A 32 5.66 1.80 8.15
C SER A 32 5.04 3.17 8.43
N PHE A 33 4.72 3.94 7.38
CA PHE A 33 4.17 5.30 7.47
C PHE A 33 2.76 5.33 8.06
N VAL A 34 1.90 4.38 7.69
CA VAL A 34 0.50 4.35 8.10
C VAL A 34 0.36 4.16 9.61
N HIS A 35 -0.49 4.96 10.24
CA HIS A 35 -0.89 4.83 11.64
C HIS A 35 -2.37 4.48 11.72
N VAL A 36 -2.68 3.38 12.39
CA VAL A 36 -4.05 2.91 12.62
C VAL A 36 -4.38 2.93 14.10
N SER A 37 -5.64 3.21 14.42
CA SER A 37 -6.12 3.14 15.80
C SER A 37 -6.44 1.69 16.20
N TYR A 38 -6.51 1.42 17.49
CA TYR A 38 -6.92 0.11 17.98
C TYR A 38 -8.37 -0.21 17.51
N ASP A 39 -8.65 -1.48 17.22
CA ASP A 39 -9.95 -1.98 16.72
C ASP A 39 -10.43 -1.35 15.40
N SER A 40 -9.52 -0.87 14.56
CA SER A 40 -9.85 -0.32 13.25
C SER A 40 -10.18 -1.40 12.22
N ASP A 41 -11.18 -1.11 11.36
CA ASP A 41 -11.47 -1.88 10.15
C ASP A 41 -10.67 -1.31 8.98
N ILE A 42 -9.83 -2.13 8.37
CA ILE A 42 -8.85 -1.73 7.36
C ILE A 42 -9.11 -2.45 6.04
N LEU A 43 -9.03 -1.74 4.92
CA LEU A 43 -9.04 -2.31 3.58
C LEU A 43 -7.67 -2.10 2.91
N ASP A 44 -6.99 -3.18 2.55
CA ASP A 44 -5.76 -3.18 1.76
C ASP A 44 -6.09 -3.49 0.30
N VAL A 45 -6.07 -2.48 -0.56
CA VAL A 45 -6.46 -2.56 -1.98
C VAL A 45 -5.26 -2.87 -2.85
N GLY A 46 -5.34 -3.97 -3.61
CA GLY A 46 -4.21 -4.52 -4.33
C GLY A 46 -3.21 -5.13 -3.35
N THR A 47 -3.69 -5.98 -2.45
CA THR A 47 -2.92 -6.51 -1.32
C THR A 47 -1.69 -7.32 -1.75
N GLY A 48 -1.66 -7.83 -2.99
CA GLY A 48 -0.56 -8.62 -3.50
C GLY A 48 -0.29 -9.86 -2.64
N CYS A 49 0.92 -9.98 -2.12
CA CYS A 49 1.28 -11.03 -1.16
C CYS A 49 0.82 -10.75 0.29
N GLY A 50 0.08 -9.68 0.55
CA GLY A 50 -0.44 -9.33 1.88
C GLY A 50 0.55 -8.63 2.81
N VAL A 51 1.69 -8.14 2.29
CA VAL A 51 2.75 -7.58 3.14
C VAL A 51 2.31 -6.36 3.92
N ILE A 52 1.54 -5.43 3.31
CA ILE A 52 1.06 -4.21 4.00
C ILE A 52 0.07 -4.60 5.11
N ALA A 53 -0.90 -5.46 4.82
CA ALA A 53 -1.84 -5.98 5.81
C ALA A 53 -1.14 -6.61 7.03
N LEU A 54 -0.11 -7.43 6.80
CA LEU A 54 0.70 -8.04 7.88
C LEU A 54 1.47 -7.00 8.69
N MET A 55 2.04 -5.98 8.05
CA MET A 55 2.73 -4.88 8.72
C MET A 55 1.77 -4.07 9.61
N ILE A 56 0.56 -3.81 9.13
CA ILE A 56 -0.48 -3.13 9.91
C ILE A 56 -0.88 -3.97 11.12
N SER A 57 -1.09 -5.27 10.94
CA SER A 57 -1.43 -6.18 12.05
C SER A 57 -0.31 -6.31 13.09
N GLN A 58 0.96 -6.25 12.67
CA GLN A 58 2.09 -6.18 13.62
C GLN A 58 2.03 -4.91 14.47
N LYS A 59 1.73 -3.76 13.85
CA LYS A 59 1.63 -2.46 14.56
C LYS A 59 0.41 -2.38 15.45
N ASN A 60 -0.67 -3.04 15.04
CA ASN A 60 -1.95 -3.01 15.75
C ASN A 60 -2.66 -4.36 15.66
N PRO A 61 -2.38 -5.27 16.59
CA PRO A 61 -3.00 -6.61 16.59
C PRO A 61 -4.54 -6.63 16.75
N GLY A 62 -5.15 -5.52 17.21
CA GLY A 62 -6.60 -5.37 17.30
C GLY A 62 -7.28 -4.96 15.98
N ALA A 63 -6.52 -4.52 14.97
CA ALA A 63 -7.09 -4.14 13.69
C ALA A 63 -7.58 -5.37 12.90
N LYS A 64 -8.74 -5.22 12.25
CA LYS A 64 -9.24 -6.20 11.28
C LYS A 64 -8.89 -5.73 9.89
N VAL A 65 -8.23 -6.57 9.10
CA VAL A 65 -7.77 -6.20 7.77
C VAL A 65 -8.36 -7.13 6.73
N ILE A 66 -9.04 -6.54 5.74
CA ILE A 66 -9.46 -7.22 4.52
C ILE A 66 -8.49 -6.79 3.41
N GLY A 67 -7.76 -7.74 2.83
CA GLY A 67 -6.95 -7.53 1.64
C GLY A 67 -7.73 -7.97 0.40
N ILE A 68 -7.86 -7.11 -0.60
CA ILE A 68 -8.47 -7.47 -1.88
C ILE A 68 -7.44 -7.39 -2.99
N ASP A 69 -7.50 -8.32 -3.94
CA ASP A 69 -6.69 -8.27 -5.15
C ASP A 69 -7.47 -8.82 -6.34
N ILE A 70 -7.31 -8.16 -7.50
CA ILE A 70 -7.93 -8.59 -8.76
C ILE A 70 -7.20 -9.81 -9.35
N ASP A 71 -5.93 -10.00 -9.00
CA ASP A 71 -5.16 -11.17 -9.41
C ASP A 71 -5.40 -12.32 -8.42
N ARG A 72 -5.91 -13.43 -8.95
CA ARG A 72 -6.27 -14.60 -8.15
C ARG A 72 -5.08 -15.21 -7.42
N GLU A 73 -3.93 -15.27 -8.06
CA GLU A 73 -2.73 -15.88 -7.46
C GLU A 73 -2.19 -15.01 -6.32
N SER A 74 -2.27 -13.69 -6.46
CA SER A 74 -1.95 -12.73 -5.39
C SER A 74 -2.87 -12.92 -4.18
N ALA A 75 -4.19 -13.02 -4.39
CA ALA A 75 -5.14 -13.23 -3.29
C ALA A 75 -4.91 -14.57 -2.56
N ILE A 76 -4.65 -15.66 -3.30
CA ILE A 76 -4.29 -16.96 -2.73
C ILE A 76 -2.99 -16.88 -1.92
N GLU A 77 -2.00 -16.14 -2.41
CA GLU A 77 -0.73 -15.98 -1.70
C GLU A 77 -0.88 -15.14 -0.44
N ALA A 78 -1.70 -14.06 -0.49
CA ALA A 78 -2.05 -13.28 0.72
C ALA A 78 -2.75 -14.15 1.76
N GLU A 79 -3.75 -14.94 1.37
CA GLU A 79 -4.45 -15.88 2.26
C GLU A 79 -3.48 -16.88 2.91
N TYR A 80 -2.56 -17.45 2.11
CA TYR A 80 -1.51 -18.34 2.63
C TYR A 80 -0.64 -17.65 3.69
N ASN A 81 -0.23 -16.39 3.46
CA ASN A 81 0.61 -15.64 4.38
C ASN A 81 -0.17 -15.25 5.64
N PHE A 82 -1.42 -14.82 5.48
CA PHE A 82 -2.30 -14.46 6.60
C PHE A 82 -2.54 -15.64 7.54
N ALA A 83 -2.88 -16.81 7.00
CA ALA A 83 -3.12 -18.01 7.78
C ALA A 83 -1.91 -18.48 8.60
N ARG A 84 -0.69 -18.05 8.25
CA ARG A 84 0.56 -18.39 8.94
C ARG A 84 1.11 -17.27 9.79
N SER A 85 0.42 -16.16 9.87
CA SER A 85 0.80 -15.05 10.72
C SER A 85 0.26 -15.20 12.15
N PRO A 86 0.84 -14.50 13.12
CA PRO A 86 0.27 -14.44 14.48
C PRO A 86 -1.12 -13.80 14.54
N TRP A 87 -1.55 -13.10 13.48
CA TRP A 87 -2.82 -12.33 13.41
C TRP A 87 -3.86 -12.96 12.49
N SER A 88 -3.75 -14.24 12.21
CA SER A 88 -4.61 -14.96 11.25
C SER A 88 -6.11 -14.81 11.50
N ALA A 89 -6.52 -14.63 12.76
CA ALA A 89 -7.93 -14.46 13.12
C ALA A 89 -8.54 -13.10 12.71
N SER A 90 -7.71 -12.09 12.42
CA SER A 90 -8.13 -10.72 12.07
C SER A 90 -7.76 -10.32 10.63
N LEU A 91 -7.26 -11.26 9.84
CA LEU A 91 -6.85 -11.05 8.45
C LEU A 91 -7.70 -11.90 7.51
N MET A 92 -8.16 -11.29 6.43
CA MET A 92 -8.89 -11.97 5.36
C MET A 92 -8.36 -11.52 3.99
N ALA A 93 -8.20 -12.43 3.05
CA ALA A 93 -7.84 -12.12 1.67
C ALA A 93 -8.98 -12.52 0.73
N LEU A 94 -9.33 -11.62 -0.21
CA LEU A 94 -10.40 -11.85 -1.18
C LEU A 94 -9.89 -11.62 -2.61
N HIS A 95 -10.20 -12.56 -3.50
CA HIS A 95 -10.02 -12.37 -4.94
C HIS A 95 -11.18 -11.53 -5.48
N GLN A 96 -11.01 -10.22 -5.52
CA GLN A 96 -12.07 -9.31 -5.95
C GLN A 96 -11.48 -7.99 -6.44
N SER A 97 -12.10 -7.37 -7.45
CA SER A 97 -11.74 -6.00 -7.84
C SER A 97 -12.31 -4.99 -6.85
N LEU A 98 -11.67 -3.83 -6.71
CA LEU A 98 -12.17 -2.75 -5.86
C LEU A 98 -13.58 -2.30 -6.28
N GLN A 99 -13.84 -2.23 -7.60
CA GLN A 99 -15.14 -1.81 -8.12
C GLN A 99 -16.25 -2.78 -7.72
N SER A 100 -16.03 -4.11 -7.91
CA SER A 100 -16.97 -5.14 -7.51
C SER A 100 -17.19 -5.15 -6.00
N PHE A 101 -16.10 -5.10 -5.23
CA PHE A 101 -16.15 -5.02 -3.78
C PHE A 101 -16.99 -3.82 -3.31
N ALA A 102 -16.73 -2.63 -3.85
CA ALA A 102 -17.49 -1.43 -3.50
C ALA A 102 -18.98 -1.48 -3.90
N GLN A 103 -19.35 -2.27 -4.91
CA GLN A 103 -20.75 -2.46 -5.29
C GLN A 103 -21.49 -3.45 -4.41
N GLU A 104 -20.81 -4.50 -3.96
CA GLU A 104 -21.41 -5.66 -3.30
C GLU A 104 -21.41 -5.57 -1.76
N THR A 105 -20.51 -4.73 -1.19
CA THR A 105 -20.40 -4.60 0.27
C THR A 105 -21.13 -3.40 0.83
N GLU A 106 -21.68 -3.55 2.03
CA GLU A 106 -22.16 -2.48 2.90
C GLU A 106 -21.10 -2.09 3.97
N GLU A 107 -19.97 -2.78 3.98
CA GLU A 107 -18.91 -2.49 4.96
C GLU A 107 -18.22 -1.16 4.66
N THR A 108 -17.81 -0.48 5.71
CA THR A 108 -17.04 0.77 5.63
C THR A 108 -15.81 0.69 6.52
N PHE A 109 -14.75 1.40 6.16
CA PHE A 109 -13.43 1.25 6.72
C PHE A 109 -12.93 2.52 7.40
N ASP A 110 -12.21 2.34 8.51
CA ASP A 110 -11.50 3.41 9.19
C ASP A 110 -10.27 3.84 8.39
N HIS A 111 -9.66 2.90 7.65
CA HIS A 111 -8.52 3.20 6.81
C HIS A 111 -8.51 2.35 5.55
N ILE A 112 -8.35 2.98 4.41
CA ILE A 112 -8.07 2.29 3.13
C ILE A 112 -6.61 2.55 2.79
N ILE A 113 -5.88 1.50 2.44
CA ILE A 113 -4.45 1.55 2.15
C ILE A 113 -4.23 0.94 0.78
N SER A 114 -3.34 1.51 -0.03
CA SER A 114 -3.01 0.92 -1.33
C SER A 114 -1.61 1.30 -1.82
N ASN A 115 -0.92 0.32 -2.36
CA ASN A 115 0.24 0.49 -3.22
C ASN A 115 -0.13 0.02 -4.64
N PRO A 116 -0.94 0.79 -5.36
CA PRO A 116 -1.58 0.30 -6.57
C PRO A 116 -0.62 0.28 -7.78
N PRO A 117 -0.79 -0.67 -8.70
CA PRO A 117 -0.07 -0.67 -9.97
C PRO A 117 -0.67 0.37 -10.92
N PHE A 118 -0.45 1.67 -10.66
CA PHE A 118 -0.86 2.71 -11.59
C PHE A 118 0.14 2.83 -12.74
N PHE A 119 -0.34 2.58 -13.93
CA PHE A 119 0.37 2.98 -15.14
C PHE A 119 -0.30 4.23 -15.68
N SER A 120 0.49 5.30 -15.87
CA SER A 120 0.04 6.46 -16.63
C SER A 120 -0.52 6.00 -17.97
N GLY A 121 -1.69 6.50 -18.37
CA GLY A 121 -2.37 6.16 -19.62
C GLY A 121 -1.64 6.49 -20.94
N ASP A 122 -0.36 6.81 -20.88
CA ASP A 122 0.50 6.96 -22.03
C ASP A 122 0.82 5.59 -22.62
N LYS A 123 0.34 5.37 -23.86
CA LYS A 123 0.57 4.19 -24.71
C LYS A 123 2.05 3.91 -25.05
N HIS A 124 3.01 4.56 -24.40
CA HIS A 124 4.44 4.41 -24.59
C HIS A 124 5.20 4.01 -23.31
N SER A 125 4.77 2.93 -22.68
CA SER A 125 5.63 2.24 -21.73
C SER A 125 6.81 1.61 -22.49
N ILE A 126 8.03 2.10 -22.21
CA ILE A 126 9.29 1.70 -22.87
C ILE A 126 9.77 0.28 -22.43
N PHE A 127 8.97 -0.45 -21.65
CA PHE A 127 9.28 -1.81 -21.23
C PHE A 127 8.23 -2.82 -21.70
N PRO A 128 8.38 -3.37 -22.94
CA PRO A 128 7.44 -4.37 -23.47
C PRO A 128 7.68 -5.81 -22.96
N SER A 129 8.42 -5.99 -21.92
CA SER A 129 8.88 -7.33 -21.55
C SER A 129 8.18 -7.93 -20.34
N ARG A 130 6.87 -8.11 -20.36
CA ARG A 130 6.13 -9.13 -19.59
C ARG A 130 4.64 -9.15 -19.93
N THR A 131 4.26 -8.56 -21.03
CA THR A 131 2.87 -8.53 -21.48
C THR A 131 2.57 -9.69 -22.41
N LYS A 132 2.47 -10.90 -21.85
CA LYS A 132 1.61 -11.91 -22.47
C LYS A 132 0.23 -11.79 -21.81
N ALA A 133 -0.68 -11.15 -22.55
CA ALA A 133 -2.13 -11.35 -22.51
C ALA A 133 -2.74 -11.58 -21.12
N ARG A 134 -2.82 -10.52 -20.31
CA ARG A 134 -3.92 -10.41 -19.35
C ARG A 134 -4.59 -9.07 -19.60
N HIS A 135 -5.90 -9.08 -19.82
CA HIS A 135 -6.74 -7.90 -19.78
C HIS A 135 -6.70 -7.31 -18.37
N THR A 136 -5.60 -6.67 -18.02
CA THR A 136 -5.49 -5.90 -16.77
C THR A 136 -6.35 -4.67 -16.99
N VAL A 137 -7.54 -4.67 -16.43
CA VAL A 137 -8.37 -3.49 -16.32
C VAL A 137 -7.57 -2.52 -15.46
N TYR A 138 -6.96 -1.52 -16.10
CA TYR A 138 -6.26 -0.46 -15.40
C TYR A 138 -7.26 0.25 -14.48
N LEU A 139 -6.95 0.29 -13.20
CA LEU A 139 -7.76 1.03 -12.25
C LEU A 139 -7.49 2.53 -12.50
N ASP A 140 -8.46 3.22 -13.11
CA ASP A 140 -8.37 4.67 -13.27
C ASP A 140 -8.43 5.35 -11.90
N HIS A 141 -7.76 6.49 -11.76
CA HIS A 141 -7.73 7.26 -10.50
C HIS A 141 -9.13 7.66 -10.04
N TRP A 142 -10.04 7.99 -10.97
CA TRP A 142 -11.42 8.34 -10.65
C TRP A 142 -12.19 7.15 -10.10
N ASP A 143 -12.07 5.99 -10.75
CA ASP A 143 -12.72 4.76 -10.29
C ASP A 143 -12.21 4.37 -8.90
N PHE A 144 -10.89 4.46 -8.70
CA PHE A 144 -10.27 4.18 -7.41
C PHE A 144 -10.76 5.15 -6.32
N LEU A 145 -10.69 6.45 -6.58
CA LEU A 145 -11.06 7.48 -5.61
C LEU A 145 -12.56 7.43 -5.27
N ASN A 146 -13.43 7.24 -6.27
CA ASN A 146 -14.88 7.12 -6.05
C ASN A 146 -15.23 5.87 -5.23
N ALA A 147 -14.58 4.74 -5.49
CA ALA A 147 -14.78 3.53 -4.71
C ALA A 147 -14.28 3.71 -3.26
N CYS A 148 -13.11 4.30 -3.08
CA CYS A 148 -12.58 4.61 -1.74
C CYS A 148 -13.49 5.59 -0.99
N GLU A 149 -14.01 6.62 -1.67
CA GLU A 149 -14.92 7.59 -1.08
C GLU A 149 -16.19 6.90 -0.54
N LYS A 150 -16.77 5.97 -1.30
CA LYS A 150 -17.93 5.18 -0.86
C LYS A 150 -17.60 4.30 0.36
N LEU A 151 -16.44 3.67 0.37
CA LEU A 151 -16.04 2.68 1.39
C LEU A 151 -15.47 3.30 2.68
N LEU A 152 -15.09 4.59 2.67
CA LEU A 152 -14.55 5.25 3.85
C LEU A 152 -15.65 5.64 4.85
N LYS A 153 -15.46 5.29 6.12
CA LYS A 153 -16.21 5.88 7.23
C LYS A 153 -16.06 7.40 7.22
N ARG A 154 -16.96 8.12 7.89
CA ARG A 154 -16.95 9.60 7.94
C ARG A 154 -15.59 10.19 8.32
N ASN A 155 -14.91 9.60 9.28
CA ASN A 155 -13.58 10.01 9.74
C ASN A 155 -12.48 9.11 9.22
N GLY A 156 -12.79 8.29 8.21
CA GLY A 156 -11.86 7.35 7.60
C GLY A 156 -10.74 8.05 6.83
N LYS A 157 -9.65 7.33 6.64
CA LYS A 157 -8.44 7.80 5.97
C LYS A 157 -8.14 6.95 4.75
N LEU A 158 -7.53 7.56 3.75
CA LEU A 158 -6.96 6.90 2.58
C LEU A 158 -5.45 7.13 2.58
N SER A 159 -4.64 6.06 2.58
CA SER A 159 -3.20 6.18 2.40
C SER A 159 -2.74 5.46 1.15
N VAL A 160 -1.95 6.15 0.32
CA VAL A 160 -1.40 5.60 -0.93
C VAL A 160 0.06 6.00 -1.10
N ILE A 161 0.82 5.14 -1.79
CA ILE A 161 2.17 5.46 -2.27
C ILE A 161 2.17 5.47 -3.79
N LEU A 162 2.70 6.56 -4.40
CA LEU A 162 2.69 6.73 -5.85
C LEU A 162 4.00 7.38 -6.34
N PRO A 163 4.42 7.10 -7.59
CA PRO A 163 5.41 7.90 -8.28
C PRO A 163 4.99 9.38 -8.33
N VAL A 164 5.96 10.30 -8.18
CA VAL A 164 5.69 11.74 -8.05
C VAL A 164 4.79 12.32 -9.15
N PRO A 165 5.00 12.04 -10.46
CA PRO A 165 4.13 12.59 -11.51
C PRO A 165 2.67 12.16 -11.33
N ILE A 166 2.46 10.89 -10.97
CA ILE A 166 1.12 10.31 -10.74
C ILE A 166 0.51 10.86 -9.45
N ALA A 167 1.30 11.00 -8.39
CA ALA A 167 0.87 11.53 -7.11
C ALA A 167 0.31 12.96 -7.23
N MET A 168 0.94 13.81 -8.05
CA MET A 168 0.49 15.19 -8.27
C MET A 168 -0.90 15.25 -8.91
N GLU A 169 -1.16 14.40 -9.90
CA GLU A 169 -2.49 14.29 -10.51
C GLU A 169 -3.52 13.70 -9.53
N PHE A 170 -3.11 12.68 -8.76
CA PHE A 170 -3.96 12.05 -7.76
C PHE A 170 -4.43 13.03 -6.67
N ILE A 171 -3.53 13.90 -6.17
CA ILE A 171 -3.85 14.95 -5.20
C ILE A 171 -4.94 15.89 -5.75
N GLN A 172 -4.81 16.33 -7.01
CA GLN A 172 -5.80 17.21 -7.63
C GLN A 172 -7.17 16.53 -7.73
N LYS A 173 -7.21 15.26 -8.15
CA LYS A 173 -8.45 14.49 -8.27
C LYS A 173 -9.09 14.23 -6.90
N ALA A 174 -8.29 13.88 -5.89
CA ALA A 174 -8.77 13.67 -4.52
C ALA A 174 -9.44 14.92 -3.94
N ALA A 175 -8.86 16.10 -4.17
CA ALA A 175 -9.44 17.37 -3.72
C ALA A 175 -10.82 17.67 -4.35
N ILE A 176 -11.06 17.25 -5.60
CA ILE A 176 -12.36 17.43 -6.29
C ILE A 176 -13.48 16.65 -5.58
N ILE A 177 -13.17 15.50 -4.99
CA ILE A 177 -14.13 14.68 -4.24
C ILE A 177 -14.04 14.92 -2.72
N HIS A 178 -13.47 16.05 -2.31
CA HIS A 178 -13.37 16.47 -0.91
C HIS A 178 -12.54 15.53 -0.02
N LEU A 179 -11.54 14.84 -0.58
CA LEU A 179 -10.49 14.17 0.16
C LEU A 179 -9.28 15.09 0.26
N GLU A 180 -9.08 15.66 1.45
CA GLU A 180 -8.01 16.62 1.73
C GLU A 180 -6.70 15.89 2.06
N LEU A 181 -5.59 16.34 1.47
CA LEU A 181 -4.25 15.83 1.81
C LEU A 181 -3.84 16.34 3.18
N ASN A 182 -3.67 15.45 4.14
CA ASN A 182 -3.31 15.78 5.52
C ASN A 182 -1.85 15.48 5.86
N ARG A 183 -1.27 14.41 5.26
CA ARG A 183 0.14 14.07 5.45
C ARG A 183 0.78 13.70 4.12
N LEU A 184 2.00 14.16 3.94
CA LEU A 184 2.84 13.85 2.78
C LEU A 184 4.24 13.48 3.25
N LEU A 185 4.71 12.27 2.88
CA LEU A 185 6.11 11.89 2.99
C LEU A 185 6.71 11.87 1.59
N LYS A 186 7.66 12.76 1.33
CA LYS A 186 8.41 12.83 0.08
C LYS A 186 9.63 11.93 0.17
N VAL A 187 9.71 10.93 -0.69
CA VAL A 187 10.78 9.93 -0.66
C VAL A 187 11.75 10.19 -1.80
N ARG A 188 13.05 10.25 -1.47
CA ARG A 188 14.13 10.24 -2.45
C ARG A 188 15.11 9.09 -2.16
N PRO A 189 15.59 8.39 -3.20
CA PRO A 189 16.45 7.24 -3.00
C PRO A 189 17.87 7.62 -2.54
N LYS A 190 18.46 8.69 -3.10
CA LYS A 190 19.85 9.10 -2.85
C LYS A 190 19.97 10.61 -2.72
N PRO A 191 21.04 11.12 -2.07
CA PRO A 191 21.35 12.55 -2.07
C PRO A 191 21.41 13.11 -3.49
N ASN A 192 20.99 14.36 -3.66
CA ASN A 192 21.01 15.07 -4.95
C ASN A 192 20.16 14.43 -6.07
N THR A 193 19.30 13.47 -5.74
CA THR A 193 18.29 12.96 -6.67
C THR A 193 16.92 13.59 -6.40
N PRO A 194 16.04 13.73 -7.40
CA PRO A 194 14.68 14.18 -7.15
C PRO A 194 13.91 13.14 -6.32
N HIS A 195 12.86 13.60 -5.65
CA HIS A 195 11.90 12.69 -5.05
C HIS A 195 11.28 11.81 -6.14
N ASN A 196 11.12 10.54 -5.86
CA ASN A 196 10.59 9.57 -6.82
C ASN A 196 9.26 8.94 -6.36
N ARG A 197 8.92 9.06 -5.07
CA ARG A 197 7.66 8.60 -4.49
C ARG A 197 7.10 9.61 -3.51
N TYR A 198 5.77 9.68 -3.47
CA TYR A 198 5.02 10.35 -2.44
C TYR A 198 4.17 9.32 -1.70
N VAL A 199 4.27 9.31 -0.37
CA VAL A 199 3.33 8.61 0.50
C VAL A 199 2.36 9.66 1.03
N MET A 200 1.08 9.45 0.82
CA MET A 200 0.05 10.43 1.05
C MET A 200 -1.04 9.87 1.95
N GLU A 201 -1.52 10.65 2.90
CA GLU A 201 -2.69 10.33 3.72
C GLU A 201 -3.75 11.41 3.51
N PHE A 202 -4.94 10.99 3.13
CA PHE A 202 -6.11 11.84 2.89
C PHE A 202 -7.22 11.51 3.87
N SER A 203 -8.10 12.48 4.14
CA SER A 203 -9.40 12.27 4.78
C SER A 203 -10.40 13.35 4.36
N ARG A 204 -11.70 13.14 4.68
CA ARG A 204 -12.72 14.17 4.44
C ARG A 204 -12.55 15.41 5.34
N SER A 205 -11.91 15.25 6.47
CA SER A 205 -11.70 16.34 7.43
C SER A 205 -10.35 16.98 7.20
N LYS A 206 -10.32 18.29 6.97
CA LYS A 206 -9.07 19.03 6.92
C LYS A 206 -8.44 19.04 8.32
N THR A 207 -7.24 18.54 8.42
CA THR A 207 -6.41 18.59 9.63
C THR A 207 -5.21 19.51 9.43
N VAL A 208 -4.35 19.62 10.44
CA VAL A 208 -3.07 20.31 10.25
C VAL A 208 -2.23 19.52 9.27
N TYR A 209 -1.94 20.12 8.12
CA TYR A 209 -1.08 19.50 7.10
C TYR A 209 0.33 19.26 7.63
N ARG A 210 0.86 18.08 7.38
CA ARG A 210 2.23 17.69 7.74
C ARG A 210 2.96 17.18 6.51
N GLU A 211 4.17 17.67 6.32
CA GLU A 211 5.05 17.25 5.24
C GLU A 211 6.40 16.85 5.81
N ASP A 212 6.89 15.69 5.42
CA ASP A 212 8.17 15.15 5.82
C ASP A 212 8.99 14.74 4.57
N ASP A 213 10.31 14.69 4.71
CA ASP A 213 11.24 14.25 3.67
C ASP A 213 12.02 13.02 4.13
N LEU A 214 12.02 11.97 3.31
CA LEU A 214 12.73 10.74 3.58
C LEU A 214 13.83 10.51 2.54
N LEU A 215 15.08 10.64 2.97
CA LEU A 215 16.23 10.15 2.22
C LEU A 215 16.49 8.69 2.60
N MET A 216 16.50 7.78 1.61
CA MET A 216 16.68 6.36 1.89
C MET A 216 18.15 5.99 2.12
N TYR A 217 19.05 6.40 1.22
CA TYR A 217 20.48 6.10 1.27
C TYR A 217 21.28 7.38 1.38
N ASP A 218 22.37 7.31 2.12
CA ASP A 218 23.38 8.38 2.19
C ASP A 218 24.36 8.34 1.00
N LEU A 219 25.44 9.12 1.08
CA LEU A 219 26.47 9.18 0.04
C LEU A 219 27.26 7.88 -0.10
N ASP A 220 27.38 7.11 0.97
CA ASP A 220 28.09 5.83 1.02
C ASP A 220 27.20 4.65 0.61
N SER A 221 25.96 4.94 0.20
CA SER A 221 24.93 3.95 -0.15
C SER A 221 24.46 3.09 1.03
N GLU A 222 24.66 3.58 2.27
CA GLU A 222 24.09 3.01 3.47
C GLU A 222 22.70 3.59 3.75
N TYR A 223 21.86 2.82 4.44
CA TYR A 223 20.55 3.33 4.87
C TYR A 223 20.72 4.45 5.88
N THR A 224 20.02 5.57 5.65
CA THR A 224 20.02 6.70 6.58
C THR A 224 19.36 6.33 7.92
N SER A 225 19.69 7.09 8.97
CA SER A 225 19.02 6.94 10.27
C SER A 225 17.51 7.13 10.18
N ALA A 226 17.06 8.06 9.35
CA ALA A 226 15.61 8.31 9.13
C ALA A 226 14.91 7.09 8.52
N TYR A 227 15.50 6.46 7.49
CA TYR A 227 14.93 5.26 6.88
C TYR A 227 14.96 4.06 7.85
N ARG A 228 16.08 3.89 8.57
CA ARG A 228 16.20 2.84 9.61
C ARG A 228 15.12 3.01 10.69
N SER A 229 14.98 4.20 11.26
CA SER A 229 13.97 4.50 12.29
C SER A 229 12.55 4.30 11.81
N LEU A 230 12.25 4.59 10.53
CA LEU A 230 10.92 4.35 9.95
C LEU A 230 10.60 2.85 9.84
N THR A 231 11.59 2.00 9.56
CA THR A 231 11.37 0.61 9.15
C THR A 231 11.96 -0.42 10.12
N GLU A 232 12.62 0.01 11.21
CA GLU A 232 13.31 -0.84 12.16
C GLU A 232 12.42 -1.89 12.84
N ASP A 233 11.14 -1.60 13.04
CA ASP A 233 10.21 -2.56 13.64
C ASP A 233 10.00 -3.80 12.77
N PHE A 234 10.32 -3.73 11.49
CA PHE A 234 10.03 -4.77 10.51
C PHE A 234 11.28 -5.52 10.04
N TYR A 235 12.33 -4.85 9.61
CA TYR A 235 13.51 -5.50 9.06
C TYR A 235 14.35 -6.18 10.15
N ILE A 236 14.83 -7.39 9.84
CA ILE A 236 15.67 -8.17 10.77
C ILE A 236 17.06 -7.53 10.92
N HIS A 237 17.60 -7.01 9.84
CA HIS A 237 18.95 -6.44 9.79
C HIS A 237 18.93 -5.06 9.13
N PHE A 238 19.73 -4.19 9.66
CA PHE A 238 20.16 -2.92 9.09
C PHE A 238 21.66 -2.83 9.08
#